data_e45923613f2ef0959e427f991af82001
#
_entry.id   e45923613f2ef0959e427f991af82001
#
_cell.length_a   1.000
_cell.length_b   1.000
_cell.length_c   1.000
_cell.angle_alpha   90.00
_cell.angle_beta   90.00
_cell.angle_gamma   90.00
#
_symmetry.space_group_name_H-M   'P 1'
#
loop_
_entity.id
_entity.type
_entity.pdbx_description
1 polymer ?
#
loop_
_entity_poly.entity_id
_entity_poly.type
_entity_poly.pdbx_seq_one_letter_code
_entity_poly.pdbx_strand_id
1 'polypeptide(L)'
;ELAHIQKGHVMKKLIKEMGLSTVLTMTSGGAGSEVLKEMLSHISSSAYDRTLEKEADIQACDYLIKAQVDPNSFADFLYNLGSEDAAAAYLNWISTHPDSRERGEYILEYSKGKFKDSKKIVSKSAWENMFHNLGHEVTD
;
A
#
# COMPACT_ATOMS: atom_id res chain seq x y z
N GLU A 1 -0.11 1.74 -2.52
CA GLU A 1 0.99 2.08 -3.45
C GLU A 1 0.89 3.51 -4.00
N LEU A 2 -0.24 3.96 -4.55
CA LEU A 2 -0.37 5.33 -5.09
C LEU A 2 -0.04 6.41 -4.05
N ALA A 3 -0.38 6.18 -2.78
CA ALA A 3 -0.07 7.09 -1.70
C ALA A 3 1.45 7.17 -1.44
N HIS A 4 2.18 6.07 -1.50
CA HIS A 4 3.65 6.07 -1.39
C HIS A 4 4.30 6.88 -2.51
N ILE A 5 3.80 6.74 -3.74
CA ILE A 5 4.29 7.51 -4.89
C ILE A 5 4.03 9.01 -4.67
N GLN A 6 2.80 9.40 -4.36
CA GLN A 6 2.42 10.79 -4.17
C GLN A 6 3.19 11.47 -3.03
N LYS A 7 3.43 10.76 -1.95
CA LYS A 7 4.18 11.24 -0.78
C LYS A 7 5.69 11.19 -0.96
N GLY A 8 6.18 10.63 -2.07
CA GLY A 8 7.61 10.50 -2.36
C GLY A 8 8.35 9.60 -1.37
N HIS A 9 7.71 8.53 -0.87
CA HIS A 9 8.26 7.70 0.18
C HIS A 9 9.54 6.97 -0.24
N VAL A 10 9.67 6.56 -1.50
CA VAL A 10 10.91 5.99 -2.03
C VAL A 10 12.07 6.97 -1.91
N MET A 11 11.83 8.25 -2.25
CA MET A 11 12.86 9.29 -2.14
C MET A 11 13.19 9.59 -0.67
N LYS A 12 12.17 9.67 0.20
CA LYS A 12 12.39 9.84 1.65
C LYS A 12 13.26 8.73 2.23
N LYS A 13 12.97 7.49 1.85
CA LYS A 13 13.76 6.30 2.23
C LYS A 13 15.19 6.38 1.73
N LEU A 14 15.38 6.71 0.44
CA LEU A 14 16.69 6.85 -0.18
C LEU A 14 17.54 7.89 0.56
N ILE A 15 16.98 9.06 0.84
CA ILE A 15 17.66 10.12 1.58
C ILE A 15 17.99 9.69 3.01
N LYS A 16 17.08 8.98 3.66
CA LYS A 16 17.28 8.49 5.04
C LYS A 16 18.42 7.46 5.13
N GLU A 17 18.51 6.55 4.16
CA GLU A 17 19.52 5.49 4.17
C GLU A 17 20.90 5.97 3.69
N MET A 18 20.96 6.86 2.73
CA MET A 18 22.20 7.26 2.07
C MET A 18 22.65 8.70 2.36
N GLY A 19 21.75 9.53 2.83
CA GLY A 19 21.97 10.97 2.96
C GLY A 19 21.77 11.73 1.64
N LEU A 20 21.29 12.96 1.76
CA LEU A 20 20.92 13.82 0.64
C LEU A 20 22.12 14.12 -0.29
N SER A 21 23.29 14.36 0.27
CA SER A 21 24.52 14.66 -0.51
C SER A 21 24.90 13.52 -1.44
N THR A 22 24.79 12.28 -0.97
CA THR A 22 25.09 11.09 -1.78
C THR A 22 24.10 10.95 -2.93
N VAL A 23 22.80 11.12 -2.66
CA VAL A 23 21.75 11.06 -3.69
C VAL A 23 21.98 12.14 -4.76
N LEU A 24 22.29 13.38 -4.35
CA LEU A 24 22.57 14.48 -5.28
C LEU A 24 23.82 14.20 -6.14
N THR A 25 24.87 13.63 -5.56
CA THR A 25 26.09 13.27 -6.30
C THR A 25 25.80 12.19 -7.35
N MET A 26 25.01 11.18 -7.01
CA MET A 26 24.62 10.09 -7.93
C MET A 26 23.73 10.56 -9.08
N THR A 27 22.92 11.57 -8.87
CA THR A 27 22.03 12.13 -9.91
C THR A 27 22.75 13.08 -10.86
N SER A 28 23.90 13.63 -10.47
CA SER A 28 24.64 14.62 -11.25
C SER A 28 25.73 14.07 -12.18
N GLY A 29 26.02 12.76 -12.14
CA GLY A 29 27.08 12.13 -12.96
C GLY A 29 26.65 10.85 -13.68
N GLY A 30 27.13 10.65 -14.92
CA GLY A 30 26.75 9.52 -15.78
C GLY A 30 27.01 8.13 -15.20
N ALA A 31 28.12 7.94 -14.44
CA ALA A 31 28.45 6.67 -13.79
C ALA A 31 27.58 6.37 -12.56
N GLY A 32 26.93 7.39 -11.97
CA GLY A 32 26.06 7.25 -10.81
C GLY A 32 24.68 6.63 -11.15
N SER A 33 24.29 6.64 -12.42
CA SER A 33 22.94 6.21 -12.81
C SER A 33 22.69 4.71 -12.61
N GLU A 34 23.69 3.85 -12.85
CA GLU A 34 23.55 2.39 -12.66
C GLU A 34 23.52 2.04 -11.16
N VAL A 35 24.40 2.66 -10.38
CA VAL A 35 24.40 2.50 -8.91
C VAL A 35 23.07 2.99 -8.32
N LEU A 36 22.54 4.11 -8.81
CA LEU A 36 21.26 4.63 -8.38
C LEU A 36 20.10 3.69 -8.72
N LYS A 37 20.08 3.08 -9.91
CA LYS A 37 19.07 2.09 -10.30
C LYS A 37 19.10 0.86 -9.39
N GLU A 38 20.28 0.31 -9.11
CA GLU A 38 20.45 -0.85 -8.24
C GLU A 38 19.96 -0.52 -6.81
N MET A 39 20.31 0.64 -6.29
CA MET A 39 19.87 1.10 -4.98
C MET A 39 18.36 1.38 -4.92
N LEU A 40 17.78 1.99 -5.94
CA LEU A 40 16.33 2.17 -6.03
C LEU A 40 15.60 0.83 -6.04
N SER A 41 16.14 -0.17 -6.76
CA SER A 41 15.59 -1.52 -6.75
C SER A 41 15.63 -2.14 -5.35
N HIS A 42 16.77 -2.03 -4.67
CA HIS A 42 16.93 -2.54 -3.29
C HIS A 42 15.99 -1.83 -2.31
N ILE A 43 15.91 -0.51 -2.36
CA ILE A 43 15.05 0.30 -1.48
C ILE A 43 13.57 0.02 -1.75
N SER A 44 13.19 -0.15 -3.02
CA SER A 44 11.80 -0.47 -3.39
C SER A 44 11.37 -1.87 -2.91
N SER A 45 12.31 -2.80 -2.75
CA SER A 45 12.06 -4.15 -2.25
C SER A 45 12.17 -4.28 -0.72
N SER A 46 12.67 -3.25 -0.02
CA SER A 46 12.80 -3.27 1.44
C SER A 46 11.56 -2.67 2.12
N ALA A 47 11.32 -3.08 3.38
CA ALA A 47 10.18 -2.60 4.14
C ALA A 47 10.18 -1.08 4.36
N TYR A 48 9.01 -0.45 4.26
CA TYR A 48 8.81 0.93 4.71
C TYR A 48 8.78 0.98 6.23
N ASP A 49 9.17 2.11 6.80
CA ASP A 49 8.99 2.30 8.23
C ASP A 49 7.52 2.60 8.59
N ARG A 50 7.15 2.35 9.85
CA ARG A 50 5.77 2.51 10.34
C ARG A 50 5.19 3.91 10.10
N THR A 51 6.04 4.93 10.11
CA THR A 51 5.59 6.31 9.88
C THR A 51 5.18 6.53 8.44
N LEU A 52 5.96 6.01 7.50
CA LEU A 52 5.66 6.10 6.06
C LEU A 52 4.42 5.25 5.69
N GLU A 53 4.29 4.06 6.30
CA GLU A 53 3.09 3.24 6.14
C GLU A 53 1.85 3.98 6.65
N LYS A 54 1.89 4.55 7.85
CA LYS A 54 0.78 5.31 8.42
C LYS A 54 0.40 6.52 7.56
N GLU A 55 1.41 7.26 7.06
CA GLU A 55 1.17 8.40 6.16
C GLU A 55 0.49 7.95 4.85
N ALA A 56 0.92 6.81 4.29
CA ALA A 56 0.32 6.24 3.09
C ALA A 56 -1.10 5.74 3.31
N ASP A 57 -1.36 5.06 4.42
CA ASP A 57 -2.67 4.51 4.76
C ASP A 57 -3.72 5.61 4.97
N ILE A 58 -3.37 6.66 5.71
CA ILE A 58 -4.25 7.82 5.88
C ILE A 58 -4.58 8.45 4.53
N GLN A 59 -3.59 8.62 3.67
CA GLN A 59 -3.80 9.15 2.33
C GLN A 59 -4.65 8.22 1.45
N ALA A 60 -4.45 6.90 1.58
CA ALA A 60 -5.26 5.89 0.90
C ALA A 60 -6.73 5.96 1.37
N CYS A 61 -6.98 6.10 2.67
CA CYS A 61 -8.32 6.32 3.20
C CYS A 61 -8.98 7.56 2.60
N ASP A 62 -8.25 8.68 2.50
CA ASP A 62 -8.77 9.90 1.89
C ASP A 62 -9.13 9.71 0.41
N TYR A 63 -8.35 8.91 -0.33
CA TYR A 63 -8.69 8.55 -1.72
C TYR A 63 -9.97 7.72 -1.78
N LEU A 64 -10.10 6.70 -0.93
CA LEU A 64 -11.27 5.84 -0.88
C LEU A 64 -12.52 6.66 -0.54
N ILE A 65 -12.46 7.51 0.48
CA ILE A 65 -13.57 8.40 0.86
C ILE A 65 -13.99 9.32 -0.30
N LYS A 66 -13.01 9.95 -0.98
CA LYS A 66 -13.29 10.79 -2.16
C LYS A 66 -13.89 10.02 -3.32
N ALA A 67 -13.48 8.76 -3.50
CA ALA A 67 -14.02 7.86 -4.50
C ALA A 67 -15.38 7.25 -4.11
N GLN A 68 -15.89 7.55 -2.92
CA GLN A 68 -17.10 6.94 -2.34
C GLN A 68 -16.98 5.42 -2.18
N VAL A 69 -15.78 4.93 -1.85
CA VAL A 69 -15.47 3.55 -1.51
C VAL A 69 -15.33 3.45 0.00
N ASP A 70 -15.90 2.41 0.60
CA ASP A 70 -15.83 2.20 2.04
C ASP A 70 -14.38 1.88 2.48
N PRO A 71 -13.73 2.73 3.29
CA PRO A 71 -12.38 2.48 3.77
C PRO A 71 -12.29 1.31 4.75
N ASN A 72 -13.41 0.86 5.34
CA ASN A 72 -13.43 -0.30 6.21
C ASN A 72 -12.98 -1.57 5.47
N SER A 73 -13.35 -1.71 4.19
CA SER A 73 -12.88 -2.84 3.35
C SER A 73 -11.34 -2.89 3.23
N PHE A 74 -10.69 -1.73 3.25
CA PHE A 74 -9.23 -1.67 3.25
C PHE A 74 -8.65 -2.08 4.61
N ALA A 75 -9.27 -1.66 5.71
CA ALA A 75 -8.88 -2.09 7.05
C ALA A 75 -9.04 -3.62 7.22
N ASP A 76 -10.17 -4.18 6.78
CA ASP A 76 -10.45 -5.62 6.81
C ASP A 76 -9.42 -6.40 5.98
N PHE A 77 -9.07 -5.90 4.80
CA PHE A 77 -8.01 -6.48 3.97
C PHE A 77 -6.68 -6.54 4.72
N LEU A 78 -6.24 -5.44 5.34
CA LEU A 78 -5.01 -5.41 6.12
C LEU A 78 -5.05 -6.32 7.34
N TYR A 79 -6.19 -6.36 8.03
CA TYR A 79 -6.38 -7.23 9.19
C TYR A 79 -6.28 -8.70 8.79
N ASN A 80 -6.90 -9.08 7.68
CA ASN A 80 -6.85 -10.45 7.17
C ASN A 80 -5.44 -10.83 6.69
N LEU A 81 -4.69 -9.90 6.08
CA LEU A 81 -3.28 -10.13 5.72
C LEU A 81 -2.39 -10.41 6.93
N GLY A 82 -2.73 -9.88 8.09
CA GLY A 82 -2.03 -10.16 9.34
C GLY A 82 -2.36 -11.54 9.95
N SER A 83 -3.23 -12.35 9.32
CA SER A 83 -3.53 -13.72 9.75
C SER A 83 -2.46 -14.71 9.26
N GLU A 84 -2.26 -15.80 10.01
CA GLU A 84 -1.27 -16.83 9.65
C GLU A 84 -1.57 -17.50 8.31
N ASP A 85 -2.85 -17.72 8.00
CA ASP A 85 -3.30 -18.38 6.77
C ASP A 85 -3.04 -17.51 5.52
N ALA A 86 -3.20 -16.20 5.63
CA ALA A 86 -2.96 -15.27 4.52
C ALA A 86 -1.46 -14.95 4.35
N ALA A 87 -0.68 -15.03 5.39
CA ALA A 87 0.74 -14.68 5.37
C ALA A 87 1.52 -15.45 4.29
N ALA A 88 1.24 -16.73 4.10
CA ALA A 88 1.91 -17.56 3.10
C ALA A 88 1.64 -17.10 1.65
N ALA A 89 0.42 -16.62 1.35
CA ALA A 89 0.04 -16.16 0.02
C ALA A 89 0.56 -14.76 -0.32
N TYR A 90 0.79 -13.93 0.70
CA TYR A 90 1.14 -12.51 0.54
C TYR A 90 2.49 -12.14 1.13
N LEU A 91 3.43 -13.09 1.24
CA LEU A 91 4.75 -12.89 1.85
C LEU A 91 5.51 -11.67 1.30
N ASN A 92 5.50 -11.47 -0.01
CA ASN A 92 6.18 -10.33 -0.63
C ASN A 92 5.57 -8.99 -0.20
N TRP A 93 4.24 -8.93 -0.10
CA TRP A 93 3.55 -7.72 0.32
C TRP A 93 3.81 -7.42 1.80
N ILE A 94 3.71 -8.43 2.67
CA ILE A 94 3.95 -8.31 4.11
C ILE A 94 5.41 -7.93 4.39
N SER A 95 6.37 -8.43 3.61
CA SER A 95 7.79 -8.11 3.77
C SER A 95 8.12 -6.64 3.48
N THR A 96 7.39 -6.01 2.56
CA THR A 96 7.57 -4.60 2.20
C THR A 96 6.66 -3.65 2.98
N HIS A 97 5.52 -4.15 3.50
CA HIS A 97 4.50 -3.39 4.23
C HIS A 97 4.16 -4.08 5.56
N PRO A 98 4.99 -3.93 6.60
CA PRO A 98 4.81 -4.62 7.87
C PRO A 98 3.61 -4.11 8.68
N ASP A 99 3.35 -4.77 9.81
CA ASP A 99 2.39 -4.37 10.83
C ASP A 99 0.92 -4.26 10.36
N SER A 100 0.52 -5.14 9.44
CA SER A 100 -0.79 -5.10 8.76
C SER A 100 -1.98 -5.03 9.71
N ARG A 101 -1.94 -5.75 10.85
CA ARG A 101 -3.04 -5.75 11.83
C ARG A 101 -3.18 -4.40 12.54
N GLU A 102 -2.09 -3.83 13.06
CA GLU A 102 -2.07 -2.51 13.69
C GLU A 102 -2.55 -1.43 12.72
N ARG A 103 -2.17 -1.57 11.44
CA ARG A 103 -2.60 -0.68 10.36
C ARG A 103 -4.12 -0.74 10.15
N GLY A 104 -4.72 -1.92 10.13
CA GLY A 104 -6.17 -2.07 10.06
C GLY A 104 -6.89 -1.33 11.19
N GLU A 105 -6.41 -1.46 12.41
CA GLU A 105 -7.01 -0.83 13.60
C GLU A 105 -7.04 0.70 13.49
N TYR A 106 -5.92 1.35 13.17
CA TYR A 106 -5.92 2.81 13.09
C TYR A 106 -6.62 3.35 11.84
N ILE A 107 -6.74 2.58 10.77
CA ILE A 107 -7.55 2.94 9.61
C ILE A 107 -9.02 3.01 9.98
N LEU A 108 -9.53 2.02 10.72
CA LEU A 108 -10.90 2.04 11.24
C LEU A 108 -11.16 3.27 12.10
N GLU A 109 -10.24 3.59 13.02
CA GLU A 109 -10.39 4.77 13.86
C GLU A 109 -10.32 6.07 13.05
N TYR A 110 -9.39 6.17 12.09
CA TYR A 110 -9.26 7.35 11.22
C TYR A 110 -10.49 7.58 10.34
N SER A 111 -11.07 6.51 9.79
CA SER A 111 -12.23 6.59 8.88
C SER A 111 -13.56 6.83 9.59
N LYS A 112 -13.60 6.63 10.91
CA LYS A 112 -14.82 6.75 11.72
C LYS A 112 -15.50 8.09 11.55
N GLY A 113 -16.75 8.06 11.10
CA GLY A 113 -17.58 9.24 10.87
C GLY A 113 -17.21 10.10 9.65
N LYS A 114 -16.16 9.73 8.92
CA LYS A 114 -15.75 10.44 7.68
C LYS A 114 -16.41 9.88 6.43
N PHE A 115 -16.95 8.68 6.50
CA PHE A 115 -17.60 7.99 5.39
C PHE A 115 -19.09 7.83 5.68
N LYS A 116 -19.95 8.16 4.73
CA LYS A 116 -21.39 8.11 4.89
C LYS A 116 -22.07 7.08 4.01
N ASP A 117 -21.71 7.07 2.71
CA ASP A 117 -22.38 6.23 1.72
C ASP A 117 -21.38 5.68 0.70
N SER A 118 -21.47 4.37 0.42
CA SER A 118 -20.65 3.73 -0.61
C SER A 118 -21.32 3.79 -1.98
N LYS A 119 -20.52 4.13 -2.99
CA LYS A 119 -20.94 3.96 -4.39
C LYS A 119 -20.67 2.51 -4.80
N LYS A 120 -21.69 1.88 -5.38
CA LYS A 120 -21.53 0.54 -5.95
C LYS A 120 -20.62 0.64 -7.19
N ILE A 121 -19.37 0.18 -7.07
CA ILE A 121 -18.35 0.29 -8.13
C ILE A 121 -18.56 -0.76 -9.20
N VAL A 122 -18.91 -1.97 -8.79
CA VAL A 122 -19.12 -3.13 -9.66
C VAL A 122 -20.53 -3.67 -9.44
N SER A 123 -21.27 -3.97 -10.51
CA SER A 123 -22.57 -4.63 -10.40
C SER A 123 -22.40 -6.06 -9.86
N LYS A 124 -23.45 -6.62 -9.22
CA LYS A 124 -23.42 -8.00 -8.73
C LYS A 124 -23.08 -8.96 -9.88
N SER A 125 -23.68 -8.80 -11.04
CA SER A 125 -23.42 -9.64 -12.22
C SER A 125 -21.99 -9.53 -12.74
N ALA A 126 -21.39 -8.33 -12.74
CA ALA A 126 -19.99 -8.18 -13.15
C ALA A 126 -19.03 -8.84 -12.16
N TRP A 127 -19.36 -8.78 -10.85
CA TRP A 127 -18.60 -9.45 -9.80
C TRP A 127 -18.67 -10.97 -9.93
N GLU A 128 -19.88 -11.52 -10.10
CA GLU A 128 -20.11 -12.96 -10.30
C GLU A 128 -19.40 -13.48 -11.55
N ASN A 129 -19.46 -12.76 -12.66
CA ASN A 129 -18.74 -13.10 -13.88
C ASN A 129 -17.22 -13.12 -13.69
N MET A 130 -16.68 -12.16 -12.93
CA MET A 130 -15.25 -12.13 -12.60
C MET A 130 -14.85 -13.36 -11.79
N PHE A 131 -15.59 -13.73 -10.75
CA PHE A 131 -15.31 -14.89 -9.92
C PHE A 131 -15.42 -16.19 -10.72
N HIS A 132 -16.45 -16.34 -11.56
CA HIS A 132 -16.62 -17.49 -12.44
C HIS A 132 -15.42 -17.64 -13.39
N ASN A 133 -14.95 -16.54 -13.99
CA ASN A 133 -13.79 -16.55 -14.89
C ASN A 133 -12.46 -16.87 -14.18
N LEU A 134 -12.39 -16.64 -12.87
CA LEU A 134 -11.23 -16.99 -12.03
C LEU A 134 -11.31 -18.44 -11.50
N GLY A 135 -12.35 -19.21 -11.84
CA GLY A 135 -12.54 -20.58 -11.39
C GLY A 135 -13.01 -20.71 -9.95
N HIS A 136 -13.55 -19.65 -9.36
CA HIS A 136 -14.15 -19.66 -8.04
C HIS A 136 -15.67 -19.74 -8.14
N GLU A 137 -16.31 -20.66 -7.41
CA GLU A 137 -17.76 -20.64 -7.22
C GLU A 137 -18.12 -19.55 -6.21
N VAL A 138 -19.12 -18.74 -6.55
CA VAL A 138 -19.68 -17.75 -5.62
C VAL A 138 -20.58 -18.51 -4.67
N THR A 139 -20.13 -18.76 -3.45
CA THR A 139 -20.99 -19.25 -2.37
C THR A 139 -21.81 -18.07 -1.82
N ASP A 140 -23.13 -18.23 -1.81
CA ASP A 140 -24.10 -17.27 -1.24
C ASP A 140 -23.87 -17.02 0.26
#